data_63f2797e37b97a356ca02d629ec732cc
#
_entry.id   63f2797e37b97a356ca02d629ec732cc
#
_cell.length_a   1.000
_cell.length_b   1.000
_cell.length_c   1.000
_cell.angle_alpha   90.00
_cell.angle_beta   90.00
_cell.angle_gamma   90.00
#
_symmetry.space_group_name_H-M   'P 1'
#
loop_
_entity.id
_entity.type
_entity.pdbx_description
1 polymer ?
#
loop_
_entity_poly.entity_id
_entity_poly.type
_entity_poly.pdbx_seq_one_letter_code
_entity_poly.pdbx_strand_id
1 'polypeptide(L)'
;MFNLISRYNIPVVRAFEPQTDMKYFLEYVRDLEDLEGFVVRFDDGHMIKLKCDWYVQIHKAKEAILQDRNIVEIILDEKLDDIKAHLPAEDRDRLTQFESAINTAINISVSDIRIELDSLLRNGVDRKTFAMGRAQELDGYIRPIIFRLFGREDVSREEIDGLVRNTIRNNLGRTVKYEAIRDVWFPGVKFND
;
A
#
# COMPACT_ATOMS: atom_id res chain seq x y z
N MET A 1 -43.84 21.64 -7.55
CA MET A 1 -42.38 21.74 -7.31
C MET A 1 -41.57 21.58 -8.61
N PHE A 2 -41.82 20.59 -9.42
CA PHE A 2 -41.10 20.34 -10.70
C PHE A 2 -41.14 21.49 -11.70
N ASN A 3 -42.23 22.23 -11.81
CA ASN A 3 -42.40 23.35 -12.75
C ASN A 3 -41.45 24.55 -12.46
N LEU A 4 -41.03 24.77 -11.23
CA LEU A 4 -40.08 25.81 -10.86
C LEU A 4 -38.65 25.44 -11.23
N ILE A 5 -38.26 24.17 -11.03
CA ILE A 5 -36.93 23.63 -11.31
C ILE A 5 -36.63 23.73 -12.80
N SER A 6 -37.55 23.31 -13.65
CA SER A 6 -37.45 23.40 -15.12
C SER A 6 -37.32 24.86 -15.61
N ARG A 7 -38.00 25.79 -14.96
CA ARG A 7 -38.00 27.21 -15.33
C ARG A 7 -36.66 27.89 -15.09
N TYR A 8 -35.90 27.41 -14.13
CA TYR A 8 -34.57 27.99 -13.75
C TYR A 8 -33.37 27.14 -14.19
N ASN A 9 -33.62 26.11 -15.01
CA ASN A 9 -32.60 25.20 -15.52
C ASN A 9 -31.69 24.63 -14.41
N ILE A 10 -32.30 24.32 -13.26
CA ILE A 10 -31.59 23.75 -12.11
C ILE A 10 -31.39 22.26 -12.40
N PRO A 11 -30.15 21.74 -12.34
CA PRO A 11 -29.90 20.31 -12.53
C PRO A 11 -30.58 19.51 -11.41
N VAL A 12 -31.34 18.50 -11.79
CA VAL A 12 -32.02 17.57 -10.88
C VAL A 12 -31.50 16.15 -11.07
N VAL A 13 -31.42 15.42 -9.98
CA VAL A 13 -31.12 13.99 -10.02
C VAL A 13 -32.23 13.24 -10.74
N ARG A 14 -31.88 12.22 -11.50
CA ARG A 14 -32.85 11.35 -12.16
C ARG A 14 -33.65 10.59 -11.09
N ALA A 15 -34.98 10.64 -11.19
CA ALA A 15 -35.87 9.81 -10.40
C ALA A 15 -36.20 8.53 -11.17
N PHE A 16 -36.34 7.43 -10.45
CA PHE A 16 -36.71 6.12 -10.97
C PHE A 16 -38.08 5.70 -10.41
N GLU A 17 -38.73 4.75 -11.08
CA GLU A 17 -39.99 4.20 -10.62
C GLU A 17 -39.84 3.51 -9.25
N PRO A 18 -40.89 3.56 -8.41
CA PRO A 18 -40.88 2.89 -7.12
C PRO A 18 -40.59 1.40 -7.23
N GLN A 19 -39.75 0.90 -6.31
CA GLN A 19 -39.43 -0.52 -6.21
C GLN A 19 -40.14 -1.13 -5.02
N THR A 20 -40.85 -2.21 -5.23
CA THR A 20 -41.61 -2.91 -4.18
C THR A 20 -40.86 -4.15 -3.65
N ASP A 21 -40.03 -4.79 -4.49
CA ASP A 21 -39.15 -5.89 -4.08
C ASP A 21 -37.77 -5.36 -3.66
N MET A 22 -37.67 -5.07 -2.38
CA MET A 22 -36.42 -4.52 -1.82
C MET A 22 -35.28 -5.52 -1.86
N LYS A 23 -35.53 -6.83 -1.79
CA LYS A 23 -34.48 -7.84 -1.85
C LYS A 23 -33.84 -7.88 -3.24
N TYR A 24 -34.68 -7.98 -4.27
CA TYR A 24 -34.27 -7.93 -5.67
C TYR A 24 -33.50 -6.61 -5.97
N PHE A 25 -34.06 -5.49 -5.49
CA PHE A 25 -33.44 -4.18 -5.71
C PHE A 25 -32.06 -4.07 -5.06
N LEU A 26 -31.86 -4.60 -3.85
CA LEU A 26 -30.56 -4.62 -3.18
C LEU A 26 -29.52 -5.46 -3.94
N GLU A 27 -29.92 -6.64 -4.42
CA GLU A 27 -29.06 -7.50 -5.24
C GLU A 27 -28.70 -6.79 -6.55
N TYR A 28 -29.68 -6.23 -7.24
CA TYR A 28 -29.49 -5.45 -8.48
C TYR A 28 -28.50 -4.29 -8.29
N VAL A 29 -28.64 -3.48 -7.22
CA VAL A 29 -27.76 -2.33 -6.98
C VAL A 29 -26.34 -2.76 -6.68
N ARG A 30 -26.13 -3.87 -5.99
CA ARG A 30 -24.78 -4.40 -5.70
C ARG A 30 -24.00 -4.73 -6.96
N ASP A 31 -24.66 -5.29 -7.95
CA ASP A 31 -24.06 -5.76 -9.20
C ASP A 31 -23.84 -4.66 -10.24
N LEU A 32 -24.28 -3.41 -9.95
CA LEU A 32 -24.09 -2.29 -10.88
C LEU A 32 -22.64 -1.79 -10.89
N GLU A 33 -22.19 -1.47 -12.09
CA GLU A 33 -20.89 -0.83 -12.36
C GLU A 33 -21.09 0.59 -12.91
N ASP A 34 -20.05 1.40 -12.90
CA ASP A 34 -20.01 2.79 -13.40
C ASP A 34 -21.02 3.74 -12.74
N LEU A 35 -21.50 3.39 -11.54
CA LEU A 35 -22.47 4.17 -10.78
C LEU A 35 -22.11 4.18 -9.30
N GLU A 36 -22.29 5.32 -8.61
CA GLU A 36 -22.09 5.38 -7.16
C GLU A 36 -23.16 4.57 -6.41
N GLY A 37 -24.41 4.67 -6.84
CA GLY A 37 -25.56 4.03 -6.21
C GLY A 37 -26.81 4.90 -6.27
N PHE A 38 -27.76 4.66 -5.34
CA PHE A 38 -29.05 5.34 -5.29
C PHE A 38 -29.30 5.99 -3.94
N VAL A 39 -30.14 7.03 -3.94
CA VAL A 39 -30.83 7.50 -2.74
C VAL A 39 -32.25 6.93 -2.77
N VAL A 40 -32.51 6.03 -1.85
CA VAL A 40 -33.84 5.42 -1.68
C VAL A 40 -34.65 6.30 -0.73
N ARG A 41 -35.83 6.75 -1.17
CA ARG A 41 -36.76 7.52 -0.38
C ARG A 41 -37.98 6.67 -0.05
N PHE A 42 -38.29 6.55 1.22
CA PHE A 42 -39.49 5.84 1.71
C PHE A 42 -40.69 6.77 1.77
N ASP A 43 -41.90 6.18 1.84
CA ASP A 43 -43.18 6.93 1.86
C ASP A 43 -43.32 7.81 3.09
N ASP A 44 -42.71 7.44 4.21
CA ASP A 44 -42.64 8.24 5.44
C ASP A 44 -41.63 9.42 5.35
N GLY A 45 -40.96 9.56 4.21
CA GLY A 45 -39.98 10.61 3.96
C GLY A 45 -38.55 10.26 4.41
N HIS A 46 -38.34 9.12 5.05
CA HIS A 46 -36.97 8.62 5.37
C HIS A 46 -36.18 8.39 4.09
N MET A 47 -34.86 8.63 4.15
CA MET A 47 -33.96 8.43 3.01
C MET A 47 -32.72 7.66 3.45
N ILE A 48 -32.31 6.71 2.62
CA ILE A 48 -31.04 6.00 2.77
C ILE A 48 -30.21 6.10 1.50
N LYS A 49 -28.89 6.11 1.64
CA LYS A 49 -27.94 6.03 0.53
C LYS A 49 -27.49 4.58 0.37
N LEU A 50 -27.76 3.99 -0.78
CA LEU A 50 -27.38 2.63 -1.15
C LEU A 50 -26.29 2.72 -2.20
N LYS A 51 -25.08 2.29 -1.86
CA LYS A 51 -23.91 2.27 -2.77
C LYS A 51 -23.77 0.91 -3.44
N CYS A 52 -23.37 0.88 -4.71
CA CYS A 52 -22.98 -0.36 -5.37
C CYS A 52 -21.60 -0.84 -4.92
N ASP A 53 -21.37 -2.16 -5.02
CA ASP A 53 -20.11 -2.77 -4.54
C ASP A 53 -18.92 -2.30 -5.36
N TRP A 54 -19.05 -2.14 -6.67
CA TRP A 54 -18.05 -1.58 -7.56
C TRP A 54 -17.52 -0.21 -7.07
N TYR A 55 -18.40 0.73 -6.76
CA TYR A 55 -18.02 2.04 -6.27
C TYR A 55 -17.29 1.99 -4.92
N VAL A 56 -17.77 1.13 -4.01
CA VAL A 56 -17.14 0.93 -2.70
C VAL A 56 -15.73 0.38 -2.84
N GLN A 57 -15.51 -0.59 -3.75
CA GLN A 57 -14.21 -1.18 -3.99
C GLN A 57 -13.21 -0.16 -4.60
N ILE A 58 -13.63 0.62 -5.60
CA ILE A 58 -12.80 1.68 -6.17
C ILE A 58 -12.40 2.72 -5.12
N HIS A 59 -13.35 3.16 -4.29
CA HIS A 59 -13.04 4.11 -3.22
C HIS A 59 -12.05 3.55 -2.21
N LYS A 60 -12.22 2.31 -1.76
CA LYS A 60 -11.26 1.64 -0.88
C LYS A 60 -9.88 1.53 -1.51
N ALA A 61 -9.81 1.14 -2.79
CA ALA A 61 -8.55 1.05 -3.51
C ALA A 61 -7.86 2.42 -3.61
N LYS A 62 -8.60 3.48 -3.94
CA LYS A 62 -8.07 4.85 -3.99
C LYS A 62 -7.60 5.35 -2.61
N GLU A 63 -8.35 5.06 -1.55
CA GLU A 63 -7.92 5.40 -0.18
C GLU A 63 -6.65 4.67 0.23
N ALA A 64 -6.50 3.41 -0.16
CA ALA A 64 -5.31 2.61 0.14
C ALA A 64 -4.03 3.21 -0.45
N ILE A 65 -4.11 3.88 -1.61
CA ILE A 65 -2.95 4.45 -2.30
C ILE A 65 -2.68 5.93 -1.96
N LEU A 66 -3.45 6.54 -1.06
CA LEU A 66 -3.24 7.94 -0.67
C LEU A 66 -1.93 8.17 0.10
N GLN A 67 -1.37 7.15 0.70
CA GLN A 67 -0.14 7.26 1.49
C GLN A 67 0.86 6.18 1.05
N ASP A 68 2.05 6.60 0.70
CA ASP A 68 3.15 5.71 0.27
C ASP A 68 3.40 4.55 1.24
N ARG A 69 3.35 4.81 2.56
CA ARG A 69 3.54 3.78 3.59
C ARG A 69 2.51 2.65 3.52
N ASN A 70 1.25 2.97 3.17
CA ASN A 70 0.20 1.97 3.02
C ASN A 70 0.48 1.11 1.78
N ILE A 71 0.95 1.74 0.69
CA ILE A 71 1.32 1.02 -0.53
C ILE A 71 2.50 0.08 -0.24
N VAL A 72 3.52 0.55 0.48
CA VAL A 72 4.66 -0.29 0.89
C VAL A 72 4.20 -1.48 1.75
N GLU A 73 3.27 -1.26 2.69
CA GLU A 73 2.68 -2.36 3.48
C GLU A 73 1.99 -3.40 2.59
N ILE A 74 1.16 -2.95 1.65
CA ILE A 74 0.45 -3.81 0.69
C ILE A 74 1.44 -4.59 -0.20
N ILE A 75 2.53 -3.95 -0.65
CA ILE A 75 3.60 -4.61 -1.41
C ILE A 75 4.28 -5.70 -0.57
N LEU A 76 4.63 -5.40 0.68
CA LEU A 76 5.24 -6.37 1.59
C LEU A 76 4.32 -7.53 1.96
N ASP A 77 3.00 -7.34 1.88
CA ASP A 77 1.97 -8.35 2.11
C ASP A 77 1.57 -9.10 0.83
N GLU A 78 2.16 -8.76 -0.33
CA GLU A 78 1.87 -9.37 -1.65
C GLU A 78 0.40 -9.25 -2.07
N LYS A 79 -0.28 -8.15 -1.65
CA LYS A 79 -1.71 -7.90 -1.91
C LYS A 79 -1.97 -6.79 -2.94
N LEU A 80 -0.93 -6.38 -3.66
CA LEU A 80 -1.06 -5.22 -4.56
C LEU A 80 -1.98 -5.51 -5.76
N ASP A 81 -2.03 -6.75 -6.22
CA ASP A 81 -2.89 -7.14 -7.35
C ASP A 81 -4.38 -7.01 -7.01
N ASP A 82 -4.77 -7.29 -5.76
CA ASP A 82 -6.15 -7.10 -5.28
C ASP A 82 -6.57 -5.62 -5.38
N ILE A 83 -5.65 -4.71 -5.08
CA ILE A 83 -5.90 -3.26 -5.18
C ILE A 83 -5.90 -2.80 -6.63
N LYS A 84 -4.93 -3.26 -7.44
CA LYS A 84 -4.82 -2.93 -8.87
C LYS A 84 -6.09 -3.28 -9.65
N ALA A 85 -6.75 -4.39 -9.30
CA ALA A 85 -7.98 -4.84 -9.97
C ALA A 85 -9.09 -3.79 -9.97
N HIS A 86 -9.12 -2.90 -8.96
CA HIS A 86 -10.17 -1.89 -8.76
C HIS A 86 -9.74 -0.46 -9.13
N LEU A 87 -8.55 -0.28 -9.72
CA LEU A 87 -8.02 1.04 -10.06
C LEU A 87 -8.04 1.32 -11.56
N PRO A 88 -8.14 2.60 -11.97
CA PRO A 88 -7.92 3.02 -13.35
C PRO A 88 -6.54 2.61 -13.88
N ALA A 89 -6.40 2.49 -15.20
CA ALA A 89 -5.16 2.04 -15.84
C ALA A 89 -3.94 2.89 -15.44
N GLU A 90 -4.10 4.21 -15.40
CA GLU A 90 -3.04 5.15 -15.01
C GLU A 90 -2.51 4.87 -13.59
N ASP A 91 -3.41 4.69 -12.62
CA ASP A 91 -3.02 4.38 -11.24
C ASP A 91 -2.37 2.99 -11.12
N ARG A 92 -2.85 2.01 -11.92
CA ARG A 92 -2.23 0.67 -11.97
C ARG A 92 -0.80 0.72 -12.49
N ASP A 93 -0.55 1.48 -13.56
CA ASP A 93 0.78 1.60 -14.15
C ASP A 93 1.75 2.30 -13.19
N ARG A 94 1.31 3.37 -12.53
CA ARG A 94 2.09 4.04 -11.47
C ARG A 94 2.42 3.11 -10.31
N LEU A 95 1.44 2.33 -9.82
CA LEU A 95 1.64 1.34 -8.76
C LEU A 95 2.63 0.25 -9.17
N THR A 96 2.58 -0.21 -10.40
CA THR A 96 3.50 -1.22 -10.92
C THR A 96 4.94 -0.70 -10.96
N GLN A 97 5.12 0.56 -11.36
CA GLN A 97 6.44 1.22 -11.35
C GLN A 97 6.95 1.40 -9.91
N PHE A 98 6.10 1.85 -9.01
CA PHE A 98 6.46 2.02 -7.59
C PHE A 98 6.83 0.69 -6.94
N GLU A 99 6.03 -0.37 -7.15
CA GLU A 99 6.33 -1.73 -6.70
C GLU A 99 7.69 -2.23 -7.19
N SER A 100 7.96 -2.04 -8.49
CA SER A 100 9.24 -2.42 -9.08
C SER A 100 10.40 -1.66 -8.44
N ALA A 101 10.25 -0.36 -8.20
CA ALA A 101 11.27 0.45 -7.54
C ALA A 101 11.54 0.00 -6.10
N ILE A 102 10.49 -0.26 -5.31
CA ILE A 102 10.61 -0.77 -3.94
C ILE A 102 11.31 -2.14 -3.91
N ASN A 103 10.85 -3.09 -4.72
CA ASN A 103 11.45 -4.43 -4.76
C ASN A 103 12.90 -4.40 -5.25
N THR A 104 13.22 -3.53 -6.22
CA THR A 104 14.61 -3.33 -6.69
C THR A 104 15.49 -2.80 -5.55
N ALA A 105 15.04 -1.79 -4.83
CA ALA A 105 15.77 -1.21 -3.72
C ALA A 105 16.00 -2.21 -2.57
N ILE A 106 14.98 -3.01 -2.23
CA ILE A 106 15.12 -4.10 -1.25
C ILE A 106 16.17 -5.12 -1.74
N ASN A 107 16.12 -5.53 -3.00
CA ASN A 107 17.07 -6.48 -3.57
C ASN A 107 18.53 -5.98 -3.56
N ILE A 108 18.75 -4.68 -3.81
CA ILE A 108 20.06 -4.04 -3.69
C ILE A 108 20.53 -4.13 -2.24
N SER A 109 19.70 -3.72 -1.30
CA SER A 109 20.04 -3.73 0.13
C SER A 109 20.35 -5.15 0.64
N VAL A 110 19.58 -6.16 0.20
CA VAL A 110 19.86 -7.57 0.50
C VAL A 110 21.23 -7.99 -0.02
N SER A 111 21.58 -7.55 -1.24
CA SER A 111 22.89 -7.85 -1.85
C SER A 111 24.03 -7.15 -1.11
N ASP A 112 23.87 -5.90 -0.73
CA ASP A 112 24.87 -5.13 0.01
C ASP A 112 25.13 -5.73 1.40
N ILE A 113 24.06 -6.13 2.11
CA ILE A 113 24.18 -6.84 3.40
C ILE A 113 24.93 -8.17 3.22
N ARG A 114 24.66 -8.91 2.16
CA ARG A 114 25.36 -10.16 1.85
C ARG A 114 26.84 -9.92 1.60
N ILE A 115 27.19 -8.92 0.79
CA ILE A 115 28.57 -8.54 0.51
C ILE A 115 29.32 -8.17 1.80
N GLU A 116 28.68 -7.39 2.67
CA GLU A 116 29.27 -7.01 3.98
C GLU A 116 29.54 -8.24 4.85
N LEU A 117 28.56 -9.16 4.99
CA LEU A 117 28.71 -10.40 5.75
C LEU A 117 29.85 -11.28 5.21
N ASP A 118 29.93 -11.46 3.89
CA ASP A 118 30.98 -12.23 3.22
C ASP A 118 32.34 -11.58 3.39
N SER A 119 32.42 -10.25 3.40
CA SER A 119 33.65 -9.49 3.66
C SER A 119 34.16 -9.70 5.09
N LEU A 120 33.23 -9.61 6.06
CA LEU A 120 33.57 -9.83 7.48
C LEU A 120 34.09 -11.24 7.73
N LEU A 121 33.49 -12.26 7.13
CA LEU A 121 33.92 -13.66 7.22
C LEU A 121 35.28 -13.87 6.57
N ARG A 122 35.50 -13.42 5.33
CA ARG A 122 36.76 -13.58 4.58
C ARG A 122 37.94 -12.92 5.27
N ASN A 123 37.71 -11.78 5.90
CA ASN A 123 38.78 -11.04 6.60
C ASN A 123 38.99 -11.50 8.05
N GLY A 124 38.26 -12.51 8.53
CA GLY A 124 38.35 -13.03 9.89
C GLY A 124 38.10 -11.98 10.98
N VAL A 125 37.20 -11.00 10.68
CA VAL A 125 36.94 -9.90 11.61
C VAL A 125 36.12 -10.47 12.80
N ASP A 126 36.65 -10.27 14.02
CA ASP A 126 35.89 -10.64 15.21
C ASP A 126 34.77 -9.62 15.55
N ARG A 127 33.80 -10.09 16.33
CA ARG A 127 32.61 -9.30 16.66
C ARG A 127 32.89 -8.00 17.39
N LYS A 128 33.94 -7.97 18.22
CA LYS A 128 34.31 -6.76 18.97
C LYS A 128 34.96 -5.72 18.05
N THR A 129 35.88 -6.14 17.20
CA THR A 129 36.49 -5.28 16.19
C THR A 129 35.44 -4.70 15.24
N PHE A 130 34.51 -5.52 14.76
CA PHE A 130 33.38 -5.04 13.97
C PHE A 130 32.54 -4.01 14.74
N ALA A 131 32.16 -4.29 15.99
CA ALA A 131 31.35 -3.40 16.81
C ALA A 131 32.00 -2.03 17.08
N MET A 132 33.30 -2.00 17.25
CA MET A 132 34.06 -0.77 17.54
C MET A 132 34.47 0.02 16.30
N GLY A 133 34.45 -0.60 15.14
CA GLY A 133 34.82 0.00 13.86
C GLY A 133 33.64 0.09 12.90
N ARG A 134 33.65 -0.76 11.89
CA ARG A 134 32.71 -0.75 10.75
C ARG A 134 31.22 -0.64 11.13
N ALA A 135 30.80 -1.26 12.23
CA ALA A 135 29.42 -1.18 12.68
C ALA A 135 28.95 0.25 13.03
N GLN A 136 29.87 1.15 13.36
CA GLN A 136 29.54 2.55 13.68
C GLN A 136 29.19 3.39 12.43
N GLU A 137 29.66 2.94 11.27
CA GLU A 137 29.42 3.57 9.96
C GLU A 137 28.11 3.10 9.33
N LEU A 138 27.56 1.97 9.80
CA LEU A 138 26.32 1.40 9.29
C LEU A 138 25.10 2.11 9.86
N ASP A 139 24.07 2.24 9.01
CA ASP A 139 22.78 2.76 9.43
C ASP A 139 22.17 1.95 10.59
N GLY A 140 21.40 2.64 11.44
CA GLY A 140 20.77 2.05 12.62
C GLY A 140 19.77 0.92 12.34
N TYR A 141 19.23 0.85 11.14
CA TYR A 141 18.32 -0.23 10.72
C TYR A 141 19.07 -1.42 10.09
N ILE A 142 20.22 -1.21 9.46
CA ILE A 142 21.05 -2.25 8.83
C ILE A 142 21.90 -2.97 9.88
N ARG A 143 22.51 -2.20 10.78
CA ARG A 143 23.40 -2.70 11.83
C ARG A 143 22.85 -3.90 12.62
N PRO A 144 21.61 -3.89 13.13
CA PRO A 144 21.04 -5.03 13.85
C PRO A 144 20.94 -6.31 13.01
N ILE A 145 20.68 -6.17 11.70
CA ILE A 145 20.60 -7.30 10.78
C ILE A 145 21.97 -7.96 10.66
N ILE A 146 23.03 -7.16 10.43
CA ILE A 146 24.38 -7.69 10.32
C ILE A 146 24.82 -8.33 11.64
N PHE A 147 24.55 -7.72 12.80
CA PHE A 147 24.87 -8.32 14.10
C PHE A 147 24.15 -9.64 14.35
N ARG A 148 22.93 -9.79 13.87
CA ARG A 148 22.14 -11.02 14.00
C ARG A 148 22.74 -12.16 13.17
N LEU A 149 23.29 -11.86 12.01
CA LEU A 149 23.82 -12.82 11.06
C LEU A 149 25.36 -12.98 11.16
N PHE A 150 26.00 -12.20 12.03
CA PHE A 150 27.44 -12.12 12.16
C PHE A 150 28.10 -13.48 12.46
N GLY A 151 29.11 -13.84 11.67
CA GLY A 151 29.89 -15.07 11.85
C GLY A 151 29.20 -16.35 11.37
N ARG A 152 28.05 -16.26 10.75
CA ARG A 152 27.35 -17.39 10.18
C ARG A 152 27.73 -17.59 8.70
N GLU A 153 28.05 -18.82 8.34
CA GLU A 153 28.38 -19.23 6.96
C GLU A 153 27.13 -19.65 6.16
N ASP A 154 26.09 -20.09 6.86
CA ASP A 154 24.86 -20.69 6.30
C ASP A 154 23.73 -19.68 6.04
N VAL A 155 24.04 -18.39 6.00
CA VAL A 155 23.03 -17.34 5.78
C VAL A 155 22.50 -17.41 4.34
N SER A 156 21.20 -17.62 4.17
CA SER A 156 20.58 -17.57 2.85
C SER A 156 20.16 -16.14 2.44
N ARG A 157 19.95 -15.94 1.13
CA ARG A 157 19.45 -14.67 0.60
C ARG A 157 18.04 -14.39 1.13
N GLU A 158 17.20 -15.42 1.20
CA GLU A 158 15.81 -15.34 1.68
C GLU A 158 15.76 -14.95 3.16
N GLU A 159 16.72 -15.39 3.98
CA GLU A 159 16.81 -14.99 5.38
C GLU A 159 17.12 -13.50 5.51
N ILE A 160 18.06 -12.98 4.70
CA ILE A 160 18.39 -11.55 4.69
C ILE A 160 17.16 -10.75 4.21
N ASP A 161 16.51 -11.16 3.11
CA ASP A 161 15.31 -10.51 2.57
C ASP A 161 14.19 -10.45 3.62
N GLY A 162 13.94 -11.54 4.30
CA GLY A 162 12.94 -11.60 5.38
C GLY A 162 13.25 -10.63 6.52
N LEU A 163 14.52 -10.47 6.91
CA LEU A 163 14.92 -9.52 7.95
C LEU A 163 14.77 -8.06 7.47
N VAL A 164 15.14 -7.76 6.23
CA VAL A 164 14.95 -6.44 5.61
C VAL A 164 13.47 -6.08 5.57
N ARG A 165 12.62 -6.95 5.00
CA ARG A 165 11.17 -6.73 4.89
C ARG A 165 10.51 -6.57 6.27
N ASN A 166 10.91 -7.37 7.27
CA ASN A 166 10.41 -7.24 8.63
C ASN A 166 10.85 -5.92 9.28
N THR A 167 12.07 -5.46 9.02
CA THR A 167 12.56 -4.18 9.54
C THR A 167 11.74 -3.03 8.94
N ILE A 168 11.48 -3.06 7.64
CA ILE A 168 10.62 -2.06 6.98
C ILE A 168 9.22 -2.10 7.59
N ARG A 169 8.56 -3.28 7.63
CA ARG A 169 7.21 -3.46 8.15
C ARG A 169 7.02 -2.90 9.56
N ASN A 170 7.95 -3.16 10.47
CA ASN A 170 7.90 -2.72 11.87
C ASN A 170 7.99 -1.19 12.02
N ASN A 171 8.34 -0.46 10.98
CA ASN A 171 8.50 0.99 11.00
C ASN A 171 7.48 1.74 10.13
N LEU A 172 6.50 1.07 9.52
CA LEU A 172 5.44 1.71 8.73
C LEU A 172 4.36 2.40 9.58
N GLY A 173 4.23 2.05 10.85
CA GLY A 173 3.12 2.48 11.71
C GLY A 173 3.01 3.99 11.99
N ARG A 174 4.08 4.77 11.76
CA ARG A 174 4.10 6.23 11.97
C ARG A 174 4.84 6.91 10.82
N THR A 175 4.33 8.05 10.34
CA THR A 175 4.91 8.81 9.22
C THR A 175 6.40 9.11 9.41
N VAL A 176 6.80 9.64 10.58
CA VAL A 176 8.21 9.95 10.87
C VAL A 176 9.12 8.71 10.79
N LYS A 177 8.63 7.55 11.25
CA LYS A 177 9.38 6.29 11.16
C LYS A 177 9.46 5.81 9.72
N TYR A 178 8.37 5.95 8.96
CA TYR A 178 8.34 5.61 7.55
C TYR A 178 9.34 6.47 6.75
N GLU A 179 9.38 7.77 6.97
CA GLU A 179 10.32 8.67 6.29
C GLU A 179 11.77 8.26 6.57
N ALA A 180 12.12 7.99 7.83
CA ALA A 180 13.45 7.53 8.20
C ALA A 180 13.81 6.20 7.53
N ILE A 181 12.88 5.26 7.45
CA ILE A 181 13.09 3.96 6.80
C ILE A 181 13.20 4.10 5.28
N ARG A 182 12.36 4.95 4.67
CA ARG A 182 12.42 5.24 3.23
C ARG A 182 13.79 5.78 2.84
N ASP A 183 14.31 6.73 3.60
CA ASP A 183 15.58 7.39 3.28
C ASP A 183 16.77 6.41 3.34
N VAL A 184 16.65 5.32 4.11
CA VAL A 184 17.67 4.26 4.21
C VAL A 184 17.50 3.20 3.12
N TRP A 185 16.30 2.68 2.93
CA TRP A 185 16.07 1.48 2.12
C TRP A 185 15.71 1.78 0.66
N PHE A 186 15.00 2.87 0.39
CA PHE A 186 14.57 3.28 -0.95
C PHE A 186 14.55 4.80 -1.13
N PRO A 187 15.74 5.44 -0.99
CA PRO A 187 15.85 6.89 -1.05
C PRO A 187 15.34 7.44 -2.39
N GLY A 188 14.54 8.51 -2.31
CA GLY A 188 13.98 9.16 -3.50
C GLY A 188 12.81 8.43 -4.16
N VAL A 189 12.40 7.24 -3.68
CA VAL A 189 11.23 6.54 -4.20
C VAL A 189 9.99 7.09 -3.50
N LYS A 190 9.09 7.69 -4.30
CA LYS A 190 7.81 8.24 -3.86
C LYS A 190 6.72 7.86 -4.84
N PHE A 191 5.52 7.62 -4.34
CA PHE A 191 4.32 7.42 -5.15
C PHE A 191 3.51 8.71 -5.30
N ASN A 192 3.33 9.42 -4.18
CA ASN A 192 2.65 10.71 -4.14
C ASN A 192 3.70 11.82 -3.98
N ASP A 193 3.81 12.67 -4.99
CA ASP A 193 4.60 13.92 -4.98
C ASP A 193 3.74 15.11 -4.54
#